data_8dbf3f136a41d8181e48837492319e2e
#
_entry.id   8dbf3f136a41d8181e48837492319e2e
#
_cell.length_a   1.000
_cell.length_b   1.000
_cell.length_c   1.000
_cell.angle_alpha   90.00
_cell.angle_beta   90.00
_cell.angle_gamma   90.00
#
_symmetry.space_group_name_H-M   'P 1'
#
loop_
_entity.id
_entity.type
_entity.pdbx_description
1 polymer ?
#
loop_
_entity_poly.entity_id
_entity_poly.type
_entity_poly.pdbx_seq_one_letter_code
_entity_poly.pdbx_strand_id
1 'polypeptide(L)'
;MRNIPLDQVDHVERAVLPIGTDYPPGHLLDWHAHRRAQFLYGATGVMVVDTADGTWTVPPERAVLIPAATRHRVRMLGVSTRSLYVEPDAVPWWPAVCTVVDVSPLLRELLAVAVGFEAGYSLAGREGAVATLILHEINAGSPLPFHLRVPASADLARLCRAYLAAPDAGATNAAWAARVAMSERAFTRRFRAETGDSPAVWRGRARLLAAVPLLRERSVTEVSGRAGYASPAAFTAAFTRSFGTPPSRFAGPAPRA
;
A
#
# COMPACT_ATOMS: atom_id res chain seq x y z
N MET A 1 11.66 4.40 -18.44
CA MET A 1 11.14 3.27 -19.27
C MET A 1 9.63 3.16 -19.07
N ARG A 2 8.85 2.85 -20.10
CA ARG A 2 7.38 2.70 -19.98
C ARG A 2 6.93 1.33 -20.49
N ASN A 3 6.05 0.68 -19.70
CA ASN A 3 5.42 -0.60 -20.03
C ASN A 3 6.43 -1.71 -20.40
N ILE A 4 7.60 -1.71 -19.78
CA ILE A 4 8.62 -2.74 -19.98
C ILE A 4 8.58 -3.67 -18.76
N PRO A 5 8.49 -5.00 -18.96
CA PRO A 5 8.63 -5.98 -17.88
C PRO A 5 10.03 -5.88 -17.24
N LEU A 6 10.10 -6.06 -15.91
CA LEU A 6 11.36 -5.96 -15.19
C LEU A 6 12.42 -6.96 -15.67
N ASP A 7 12.03 -8.18 -15.98
CA ASP A 7 12.92 -9.26 -16.43
C ASP A 7 13.72 -8.91 -17.69
N GLN A 8 13.18 -8.03 -18.54
CA GLN A 8 13.88 -7.56 -19.75
C GLN A 8 15.02 -6.59 -19.44
N VAL A 9 15.04 -5.94 -18.27
CA VAL A 9 16.01 -4.90 -17.90
C VAL A 9 16.74 -5.17 -16.59
N ASP A 10 16.37 -6.23 -15.86
CA ASP A 10 16.93 -6.52 -14.53
C ASP A 10 18.44 -6.83 -14.56
N HIS A 11 18.98 -7.25 -15.73
CA HIS A 11 20.39 -7.50 -15.96
C HIS A 11 21.23 -6.21 -16.10
N VAL A 12 20.59 -5.05 -16.26
CA VAL A 12 21.31 -3.78 -16.47
C VAL A 12 21.95 -3.31 -15.16
N GLU A 13 23.24 -3.02 -15.22
CA GLU A 13 24.05 -2.55 -14.08
C GLU A 13 23.75 -1.09 -13.75
N ARG A 14 22.57 -0.85 -13.21
CA ARG A 14 22.14 0.44 -12.66
C ARG A 14 21.53 0.23 -11.29
N ALA A 15 21.91 1.08 -10.33
CA ALA A 15 21.37 1.04 -8.98
C ALA A 15 19.85 1.25 -8.97
N VAL A 16 19.32 2.05 -9.90
CA VAL A 16 17.89 2.38 -10.01
C VAL A 16 17.39 2.12 -11.42
N LEU A 17 16.34 1.34 -11.57
CA LEU A 17 15.63 1.11 -12.84
C LEU A 17 14.21 1.68 -12.72
N PRO A 18 13.92 2.84 -13.33
CA PRO A 18 12.59 3.45 -13.29
C PRO A 18 11.69 2.87 -14.40
N ILE A 19 10.54 2.32 -14.00
CA ILE A 19 9.54 1.75 -14.91
C ILE A 19 8.17 2.36 -14.62
N GLY A 20 7.58 3.01 -15.61
CA GLY A 20 6.20 3.49 -15.54
C GLY A 20 5.25 2.53 -16.24
N THR A 21 4.11 2.22 -15.60
CA THR A 21 3.10 1.33 -16.17
C THR A 21 1.70 1.82 -15.85
N ASP A 22 0.83 1.82 -16.85
CA ASP A 22 -0.58 2.14 -16.69
C ASP A 22 -1.39 0.85 -16.60
N TYR A 23 -2.11 0.67 -15.49
CA TYR A 23 -2.90 -0.52 -15.23
C TYR A 23 -4.39 -0.22 -15.31
N PRO A 24 -5.18 -1.05 -16.00
CA PRO A 24 -6.64 -0.92 -15.99
C PRO A 24 -7.23 -1.19 -14.61
N PRO A 25 -8.46 -0.74 -14.33
CA PRO A 25 -9.17 -1.07 -13.10
C PRO A 25 -9.30 -2.59 -12.90
N GLY A 26 -8.99 -3.06 -11.69
CA GLY A 26 -9.10 -4.47 -11.33
C GLY A 26 -7.94 -5.36 -11.78
N HIS A 27 -6.89 -4.80 -12.39
CA HIS A 27 -5.71 -5.59 -12.76
C HIS A 27 -5.03 -6.19 -11.53
N LEU A 28 -4.70 -7.48 -11.60
CA LEU A 28 -4.00 -8.21 -10.55
C LEU A 28 -2.61 -8.62 -11.04
N LEU A 29 -1.58 -8.11 -10.38
CA LEU A 29 -0.25 -8.70 -10.41
C LEU A 29 -0.23 -9.81 -9.37
N ASP A 30 -0.28 -11.05 -9.82
CA ASP A 30 -0.33 -12.21 -8.93
C ASP A 30 0.97 -12.41 -8.14
N TRP A 31 1.01 -13.38 -7.26
CA TRP A 31 2.13 -13.64 -6.36
C TRP A 31 3.45 -13.80 -7.09
N HIS A 32 4.35 -12.86 -6.88
CA HIS A 32 5.70 -12.82 -7.44
C HIS A 32 6.70 -12.25 -6.45
N ALA A 33 7.96 -12.32 -6.78
CA ALA A 33 9.06 -11.68 -6.08
C ALA A 33 10.13 -11.27 -7.10
N HIS A 34 10.92 -10.29 -6.76
CA HIS A 34 12.08 -9.86 -7.55
C HIS A 34 13.27 -9.58 -6.64
N ARG A 35 14.49 -9.70 -7.17
CA ARG A 35 15.73 -9.54 -6.41
C ARG A 35 15.98 -8.11 -5.93
N ARG A 36 15.48 -7.12 -6.69
CA ARG A 36 15.60 -5.70 -6.33
C ARG A 36 14.56 -5.30 -5.30
N ALA A 37 14.90 -4.33 -4.45
CA ALA A 37 13.90 -3.61 -3.68
C ALA A 37 13.01 -2.78 -4.63
N GLN A 38 11.75 -2.52 -4.26
CA GLN A 38 10.84 -1.76 -5.10
C GLN A 38 10.24 -0.58 -4.35
N PHE A 39 10.38 0.61 -4.93
CA PHE A 39 9.57 1.77 -4.60
C PHE A 39 8.40 1.82 -5.58
N LEU A 40 7.20 1.43 -5.13
CA LEU A 40 6.01 1.36 -5.96
C LEU A 40 5.14 2.59 -5.68
N TYR A 41 5.25 3.60 -6.53
CA TYR A 41 4.48 4.85 -6.45
C TYR A 41 3.26 4.79 -7.37
N GLY A 42 2.09 5.15 -6.82
CA GLY A 42 0.84 5.35 -7.56
C GLY A 42 0.59 6.83 -7.82
N ALA A 43 0.77 7.29 -9.05
CA ALA A 43 0.45 8.66 -9.44
C ALA A 43 -1.07 8.90 -9.44
N THR A 44 -1.84 7.86 -9.78
CA THR A 44 -3.31 7.85 -9.74
C THR A 44 -3.81 6.54 -9.13
N GLY A 45 -5.10 6.44 -8.88
CA GLY A 45 -5.71 5.19 -8.41
C GLY A 45 -5.29 4.78 -6.99
N VAL A 46 -5.61 3.55 -6.64
CA VAL A 46 -5.24 2.94 -5.35
C VAL A 46 -4.63 1.56 -5.61
N MET A 47 -3.58 1.23 -4.91
CA MET A 47 -3.00 -0.11 -4.93
C MET A 47 -3.24 -0.80 -3.59
N VAL A 48 -3.45 -2.11 -3.64
CA VAL A 48 -3.46 -2.95 -2.44
C VAL A 48 -2.39 -4.02 -2.60
N VAL A 49 -1.37 -3.93 -1.76
CA VAL A 49 -0.24 -4.87 -1.73
C VAL A 49 -0.48 -5.88 -0.62
N ASP A 50 -0.45 -7.16 -0.95
CA ASP A 50 -0.55 -8.26 0.01
C ASP A 50 0.78 -9.00 0.09
N THR A 51 1.21 -9.34 1.31
CA THR A 51 2.34 -10.25 1.59
C THR A 51 1.91 -11.32 2.59
N ALA A 52 2.82 -12.19 3.02
CA ALA A 52 2.57 -13.11 4.12
C ALA A 52 2.24 -12.37 5.42
N ASP A 53 2.90 -11.22 5.66
CA ASP A 53 2.87 -10.50 6.94
C ASP A 53 1.72 -9.50 7.06
N GLY A 54 1.11 -9.11 5.94
CA GLY A 54 0.06 -8.10 6.00
C GLY A 54 -0.49 -7.64 4.67
N THR A 55 -1.27 -6.58 4.74
CA THR A 55 -1.81 -5.85 3.60
C THR A 55 -1.55 -4.36 3.76
N TRP A 56 -1.19 -3.71 2.66
CA TRP A 56 -0.90 -2.28 2.56
C TRP A 56 -1.81 -1.65 1.52
N THR A 57 -2.59 -0.68 1.93
CA THR A 57 -3.36 0.15 0.99
C THR A 57 -2.54 1.39 0.66
N VAL A 58 -2.21 1.56 -0.61
CA VAL A 58 -1.42 2.68 -1.10
C VAL A 58 -2.35 3.66 -1.82
N PRO A 59 -2.70 4.78 -1.18
CA PRO A 59 -3.53 5.81 -1.79
C PRO A 59 -2.81 6.51 -2.96
N PRO A 60 -3.55 7.31 -3.76
CA PRO A 60 -2.94 8.15 -4.79
C PRO A 60 -1.86 9.06 -4.21
N GLU A 61 -0.84 9.33 -5.01
CA GLU A 61 0.31 10.17 -4.63
C GLU A 61 1.09 9.66 -3.40
N ARG A 62 1.01 8.36 -3.13
CA ARG A 62 1.77 7.66 -2.10
C ARG A 62 2.52 6.49 -2.72
N ALA A 63 3.52 6.02 -2.00
CA ALA A 63 4.30 4.88 -2.43
C ALA A 63 4.39 3.82 -1.33
N VAL A 64 4.69 2.60 -1.73
CA VAL A 64 5.11 1.53 -0.82
C VAL A 64 6.54 1.11 -1.14
N LEU A 65 7.34 1.03 -0.08
CA LEU A 65 8.66 0.42 -0.09
C LEU A 65 8.48 -1.09 0.10
N ILE A 66 8.86 -1.88 -0.89
CA ILE A 66 8.82 -3.36 -0.84
C ILE A 66 10.26 -3.85 -0.75
N PRO A 67 10.65 -4.58 0.30
CA PRO A 67 12.00 -5.11 0.42
C PRO A 67 12.32 -6.10 -0.70
N ALA A 68 13.60 -6.22 -1.04
CA ALA A 68 14.09 -7.22 -1.98
C ALA A 68 13.64 -8.64 -1.60
N ALA A 69 13.40 -9.48 -2.60
CA ALA A 69 12.96 -10.87 -2.45
C ALA A 69 11.64 -11.07 -1.66
N THR A 70 10.91 -10.00 -1.34
CA THR A 70 9.60 -10.10 -0.68
C THR A 70 8.57 -10.65 -1.65
N ARG A 71 7.98 -11.81 -1.32
CA ARG A 71 6.87 -12.37 -2.10
C ARG A 71 5.60 -11.57 -1.86
N HIS A 72 5.06 -10.97 -2.91
CA HIS A 72 3.89 -10.10 -2.84
C HIS A 72 3.00 -10.22 -4.07
N ARG A 73 1.78 -9.71 -3.94
CA ARG A 73 0.86 -9.47 -5.07
C ARG A 73 0.27 -8.09 -4.96
N VAL A 74 -0.16 -7.51 -6.07
CA VAL A 74 -0.71 -6.16 -6.09
C VAL A 74 -2.00 -6.10 -6.89
N ARG A 75 -3.06 -5.61 -6.25
CA ARG A 75 -4.31 -5.24 -6.94
C ARG A 75 -4.26 -3.78 -7.32
N MET A 76 -4.42 -3.51 -8.62
CA MET A 76 -4.40 -2.18 -9.22
C MET A 76 -5.83 -1.69 -9.45
N LEU A 77 -6.21 -0.60 -8.80
CA LEU A 77 -7.54 0.01 -8.91
C LEU A 77 -7.43 1.31 -9.72
N GLY A 78 -7.26 1.18 -11.03
CA GLY A 78 -7.11 2.30 -11.97
C GLY A 78 -5.83 3.11 -11.75
N VAL A 79 -4.68 2.44 -11.76
CA VAL A 79 -3.40 3.00 -11.32
C VAL A 79 -2.47 3.29 -12.49
N SER A 80 -1.91 4.50 -12.52
CA SER A 80 -0.68 4.81 -13.23
C SER A 80 0.48 4.75 -12.24
N THR A 81 1.40 3.81 -12.43
CA THR A 81 2.56 3.64 -11.55
C THR A 81 3.81 4.32 -12.10
N ARG A 82 4.71 4.68 -11.20
CA ARG A 82 6.11 5.04 -11.48
C ARG A 82 6.96 4.27 -10.49
N SER A 83 7.24 3.02 -10.84
CA SER A 83 8.04 2.12 -10.00
C SER A 83 9.52 2.39 -10.18
N LEU A 84 10.26 2.25 -9.09
CA LEU A 84 11.72 2.14 -9.13
C LEU A 84 12.10 0.78 -8.58
N TYR A 85 12.90 0.06 -9.34
CA TYR A 85 13.55 -1.17 -8.87
C TYR A 85 15.00 -0.83 -8.51
N VAL A 86 15.34 -1.06 -7.25
CA VAL A 86 16.58 -0.56 -6.66
C VAL A 86 17.46 -1.72 -6.21
N GLU A 87 18.75 -1.68 -6.53
CA GLU A 87 19.71 -2.65 -6.02
C GLU A 87 19.80 -2.55 -4.50
N PRO A 88 19.67 -3.68 -3.77
CA PRO A 88 19.67 -3.65 -2.30
C PRO A 88 20.91 -2.98 -1.70
N ASP A 89 22.10 -3.20 -2.29
CA ASP A 89 23.37 -2.66 -1.83
C ASP A 89 23.44 -1.12 -1.96
N ALA A 90 22.64 -0.54 -2.85
CA ALA A 90 22.57 0.92 -3.01
C ALA A 90 21.71 1.59 -1.93
N VAL A 91 20.94 0.82 -1.15
CA VAL A 91 19.95 1.33 -0.18
C VAL A 91 19.99 0.55 1.13
N PRO A 92 21.10 0.52 1.87
CA PRO A 92 21.23 -0.24 3.11
C PRO A 92 20.23 0.20 4.21
N TRP A 93 19.62 1.37 4.04
CA TRP A 93 18.60 1.95 4.91
C TRP A 93 17.17 1.49 4.55
N TRP A 94 16.97 0.66 3.50
CA TRP A 94 15.63 0.21 3.11
C TRP A 94 14.95 -0.56 4.24
N PRO A 95 13.65 -0.34 4.50
CA PRO A 95 12.97 -1.03 5.59
C PRO A 95 12.93 -2.55 5.35
N ALA A 96 13.02 -3.33 6.45
CA ALA A 96 12.93 -4.79 6.40
C ALA A 96 11.50 -5.32 6.13
N VAL A 97 10.49 -4.47 6.24
CA VAL A 97 9.08 -4.79 5.99
C VAL A 97 8.46 -3.75 5.06
N CYS A 98 7.45 -4.17 4.30
CA CYS A 98 6.71 -3.22 3.45
C CYS A 98 6.25 -2.01 4.25
N THR A 99 6.46 -0.81 3.70
CA THR A 99 6.16 0.45 4.39
C THR A 99 5.55 1.44 3.41
N VAL A 100 4.35 1.94 3.70
CA VAL A 100 3.77 3.04 2.92
C VAL A 100 4.40 4.34 3.36
N VAL A 101 4.78 5.19 2.41
CA VAL A 101 5.45 6.47 2.67
C VAL A 101 4.77 7.62 1.94
N ASP A 102 4.95 8.81 2.50
CA ASP A 102 4.62 10.06 1.83
C ASP A 102 5.59 10.34 0.68
N VAL A 103 5.13 11.06 -0.33
CA VAL A 103 5.93 11.41 -1.50
C VAL A 103 5.94 12.93 -1.65
N SER A 104 7.12 13.53 -1.53
CA SER A 104 7.29 14.97 -1.64
C SER A 104 6.92 15.48 -3.05
N PRO A 105 6.53 16.74 -3.21
CA PRO A 105 6.35 17.33 -4.54
C PRO A 105 7.60 17.19 -5.44
N LEU A 106 8.80 17.36 -4.87
CA LEU A 106 10.04 17.19 -5.60
C LEU A 106 10.21 15.74 -6.08
N LEU A 107 10.03 14.75 -5.18
CA LEU A 107 10.14 13.34 -5.56
C LEU A 107 9.15 12.97 -6.67
N ARG A 108 7.93 13.50 -6.63
CA ARG A 108 6.91 13.28 -7.66
C ARG A 108 7.36 13.71 -9.05
N GLU A 109 7.95 14.92 -9.15
CA GLU A 109 8.48 15.43 -10.42
C GLU A 109 9.72 14.64 -10.88
N LEU A 110 10.60 14.28 -9.98
CA LEU A 110 11.75 13.43 -10.28
C LEU A 110 11.32 12.06 -10.84
N LEU A 111 10.30 11.42 -10.23
CA LEU A 111 9.73 10.17 -10.73
C LEU A 111 9.11 10.33 -12.12
N ALA A 112 8.45 11.47 -12.39
CA ALA A 112 7.88 11.76 -13.70
C ALA A 112 8.95 11.87 -14.79
N VAL A 113 10.10 12.44 -14.45
CA VAL A 113 11.26 12.54 -15.36
C VAL A 113 11.93 11.17 -15.52
N ALA A 114 12.12 10.43 -14.42
CA ALA A 114 12.88 9.18 -14.40
C ALA A 114 12.25 8.07 -15.28
N VAL A 115 10.92 7.99 -15.37
CA VAL A 115 10.27 6.99 -16.25
C VAL A 115 10.55 7.22 -17.74
N GLY A 116 11.14 8.36 -18.12
CA GLY A 116 11.63 8.63 -19.46
C GLY A 116 13.06 8.13 -19.72
N PHE A 117 13.78 7.66 -18.71
CA PHE A 117 15.17 7.20 -18.89
C PHE A 117 15.22 5.92 -19.73
N GLU A 118 16.31 5.76 -20.45
CA GLU A 118 16.72 4.47 -21.02
C GLU A 118 17.30 3.58 -19.92
N ALA A 119 17.27 2.26 -20.12
CA ALA A 119 17.81 1.32 -19.14
C ALA A 119 19.30 1.58 -18.84
N GLY A 120 20.09 1.90 -19.88
CA GLY A 120 21.51 2.17 -19.81
C GLY A 120 21.90 3.63 -19.54
N TYR A 121 21.05 4.46 -18.95
CA TYR A 121 21.28 5.89 -18.74
C TYR A 121 22.65 6.24 -18.15
N SER A 122 23.16 7.46 -18.44
CA SER A 122 24.49 7.91 -17.99
C SER A 122 24.53 8.18 -16.48
N LEU A 123 25.44 7.51 -15.77
CA LEU A 123 25.64 7.75 -14.33
C LEU A 123 26.32 9.10 -14.04
N ALA A 124 27.19 9.56 -14.91
CA ALA A 124 27.92 10.85 -14.75
C ALA A 124 27.09 12.06 -15.22
N GLY A 125 25.95 11.81 -15.90
CA GLY A 125 25.12 12.83 -16.48
C GLY A 125 23.94 13.25 -15.59
N ARG A 126 23.03 14.03 -16.18
CA ARG A 126 21.80 14.51 -15.54
C ARG A 126 20.94 13.36 -14.98
N GLU A 127 20.83 12.24 -15.69
CA GLU A 127 20.01 11.10 -15.29
C GLU A 127 20.56 10.42 -14.03
N GLY A 128 21.90 10.28 -13.92
CA GLY A 128 22.55 9.78 -12.72
C GLY A 128 22.35 10.70 -11.52
N ALA A 129 22.44 12.02 -11.71
CA ALA A 129 22.17 13.00 -10.67
C ALA A 129 20.71 12.92 -10.18
N VAL A 130 19.74 12.79 -11.09
CA VAL A 130 18.32 12.59 -10.77
C VAL A 130 18.11 11.29 -10.01
N ALA A 131 18.71 10.18 -10.43
CA ALA A 131 18.60 8.89 -9.75
C ALA A 131 19.13 8.95 -8.31
N THR A 132 20.26 9.62 -8.10
CA THR A 132 20.85 9.85 -6.77
C THR A 132 19.92 10.69 -5.90
N LEU A 133 19.40 11.80 -6.41
CA LEU A 133 18.48 12.67 -5.68
C LEU A 133 17.18 11.94 -5.31
N ILE A 134 16.66 11.10 -6.20
CA ILE A 134 15.49 10.25 -5.92
C ILE A 134 15.75 9.38 -4.68
N LEU A 135 16.89 8.73 -4.57
CA LEU A 135 17.21 7.88 -3.42
C LEU A 135 17.27 8.69 -2.12
N HIS A 136 17.81 9.91 -2.14
CA HIS A 136 17.81 10.81 -0.99
C HIS A 136 16.38 11.22 -0.58
N GLU A 137 15.53 11.57 -1.54
CA GLU A 137 14.12 11.94 -1.30
C GLU A 137 13.32 10.76 -0.73
N ILE A 138 13.55 9.54 -1.22
CA ILE A 138 12.90 8.33 -0.68
C ILE A 138 13.31 8.10 0.77
N ASN A 139 14.60 8.22 1.08
CA ASN A 139 15.13 8.05 2.44
C ASN A 139 14.59 9.10 3.42
N ALA A 140 14.29 10.30 2.94
CA ALA A 140 13.68 11.36 3.73
C ALA A 140 12.16 11.20 3.93
N GLY A 141 11.52 10.28 3.23
CA GLY A 141 10.08 10.06 3.25
C GLY A 141 9.58 9.57 4.62
N SER A 142 8.43 10.09 5.07
CA SER A 142 7.83 9.69 6.34
C SER A 142 6.91 8.48 6.19
N PRO A 143 7.03 7.47 7.06
CA PRO A 143 6.11 6.34 7.09
C PRO A 143 4.67 6.75 7.37
N LEU A 144 3.73 6.09 6.71
CA LEU A 144 2.29 6.33 6.85
C LEU A 144 1.57 5.05 7.33
N PRO A 145 0.53 5.18 8.16
CA PRO A 145 -0.12 4.04 8.81
C PRO A 145 -1.17 3.35 7.93
N PHE A 146 -0.91 3.17 6.63
CA PHE A 146 -1.81 2.52 5.69
C PHE A 146 -1.58 1.01 5.57
N HIS A 147 -1.37 0.34 6.70
CA HIS A 147 -1.12 -1.09 6.74
C HIS A 147 -1.95 -1.79 7.81
N LEU A 148 -2.15 -3.09 7.61
CA LEU A 148 -2.71 -4.02 8.61
C LEU A 148 -1.81 -5.25 8.68
N ARG A 149 -1.33 -5.56 9.88
CA ARG A 149 -0.65 -6.83 10.12
C ARG A 149 -1.64 -7.98 10.06
N VAL A 150 -1.25 -9.05 9.38
CA VAL A 150 -1.94 -10.33 9.42
C VAL A 150 -1.24 -11.21 10.47
N PRO A 151 -1.98 -11.89 11.35
CA PRO A 151 -1.37 -12.81 12.31
C PRO A 151 -0.51 -13.87 11.65
N ALA A 152 0.55 -14.30 12.32
CA ALA A 152 1.44 -15.36 11.84
C ALA A 152 0.77 -16.74 11.88
N SER A 153 -0.11 -16.98 12.84
CA SER A 153 -0.81 -18.25 12.97
C SER A 153 -1.84 -18.45 11.86
N ALA A 154 -1.84 -19.62 11.24
CA ALA A 154 -2.61 -19.91 10.03
C ALA A 154 -4.14 -19.75 10.20
N ASP A 155 -4.68 -20.12 11.37
CA ASP A 155 -6.10 -20.00 11.72
C ASP A 155 -6.55 -18.54 11.80
N LEU A 156 -5.81 -17.69 12.53
CA LEU A 156 -6.10 -16.27 12.64
C LEU A 156 -5.81 -15.54 11.31
N ALA A 157 -4.74 -15.90 10.60
CA ALA A 157 -4.44 -15.34 9.28
C ALA A 157 -5.56 -15.60 8.27
N ARG A 158 -6.11 -16.83 8.24
CA ARG A 158 -7.24 -17.18 7.38
C ARG A 158 -8.49 -16.35 7.74
N LEU A 159 -8.77 -16.17 9.04
CA LEU A 159 -9.87 -15.35 9.52
C LEU A 159 -9.72 -13.88 9.06
N CYS A 160 -8.53 -13.32 9.24
CA CYS A 160 -8.22 -11.94 8.80
C CYS A 160 -8.35 -11.78 7.28
N ARG A 161 -7.79 -12.70 6.48
CA ARG A 161 -7.87 -12.64 5.01
C ARG A 161 -9.31 -12.75 4.50
N ALA A 162 -10.12 -13.61 5.12
CA ALA A 162 -11.55 -13.70 4.80
C ALA A 162 -12.28 -12.38 5.09
N TYR A 163 -11.97 -11.74 6.21
CA TYR A 163 -12.55 -10.44 6.54
C TYR A 163 -12.08 -9.31 5.60
N LEU A 164 -10.81 -9.30 5.20
CA LEU A 164 -10.29 -8.30 4.26
C LEU A 164 -10.93 -8.41 2.87
N ALA A 165 -11.35 -9.62 2.47
CA ALA A 165 -12.07 -9.82 1.21
C ALA A 165 -13.49 -9.25 1.24
N ALA A 166 -14.16 -9.29 2.41
CA ALA A 166 -15.52 -8.79 2.60
C ALA A 166 -15.66 -8.22 4.04
N PRO A 167 -15.23 -6.97 4.28
CA PRO A 167 -15.35 -6.37 5.61
C PRO A 167 -16.80 -6.20 6.05
N ASP A 168 -17.11 -6.69 7.26
CA ASP A 168 -18.43 -6.64 7.85
C ASP A 168 -18.42 -5.83 9.17
N ALA A 169 -19.29 -4.83 9.26
CA ALA A 169 -19.44 -3.99 10.45
C ALA A 169 -20.05 -4.77 11.64
N GLY A 170 -20.87 -5.79 11.36
CA GLY A 170 -21.53 -6.64 12.36
C GLY A 170 -20.61 -7.71 12.97
N ALA A 171 -19.41 -7.90 12.49
CA ALA A 171 -18.49 -8.91 13.00
C ALA A 171 -18.08 -8.63 14.47
N THR A 172 -18.29 -9.62 15.35
CA THR A 172 -18.00 -9.52 16.79
C THR A 172 -16.76 -10.33 17.18
N ASN A 173 -16.19 -10.05 18.37
CA ASN A 173 -15.08 -10.84 18.91
C ASN A 173 -15.56 -12.26 19.25
N ALA A 174 -16.76 -12.41 19.78
CA ALA A 174 -17.35 -13.72 20.11
C ALA A 174 -17.47 -14.60 18.85
N ALA A 175 -18.03 -14.05 17.76
CA ALA A 175 -18.16 -14.79 16.50
C ALA A 175 -16.79 -15.20 15.92
N TRP A 176 -15.77 -14.35 16.02
CA TRP A 176 -14.43 -14.65 15.55
C TRP A 176 -13.75 -15.72 16.42
N ALA A 177 -13.88 -15.61 17.75
CA ALA A 177 -13.34 -16.58 18.71
C ALA A 177 -13.93 -17.98 18.48
N ALA A 178 -15.26 -18.07 18.27
CA ALA A 178 -15.93 -19.33 17.97
C ALA A 178 -15.41 -19.99 16.68
N ARG A 179 -15.08 -19.22 15.63
CA ARG A 179 -14.53 -19.76 14.36
C ARG A 179 -13.14 -20.38 14.49
N VAL A 180 -12.41 -20.08 15.56
CA VAL A 180 -11.09 -20.62 15.85
C VAL A 180 -11.09 -21.48 17.15
N ALA A 181 -12.28 -21.90 17.60
CA ALA A 181 -12.50 -22.75 18.77
C ALA A 181 -11.83 -22.20 20.05
N MET A 182 -11.90 -20.89 20.28
CA MET A 182 -11.32 -20.23 21.46
C MET A 182 -12.38 -19.49 22.27
N SER A 183 -12.12 -19.30 23.59
CA SER A 183 -12.86 -18.31 24.36
C SER A 183 -12.52 -16.91 23.87
N GLU A 184 -13.46 -15.94 23.98
CA GLU A 184 -13.25 -14.57 23.54
C GLU A 184 -12.03 -13.91 24.20
N ARG A 185 -11.77 -14.21 25.48
CA ARG A 185 -10.61 -13.71 26.24
C ARG A 185 -9.29 -14.26 25.67
N ALA A 186 -9.22 -15.56 25.41
CA ALA A 186 -8.03 -16.21 24.86
C ALA A 186 -7.75 -15.72 23.43
N PHE A 187 -8.81 -15.62 22.61
CA PHE A 187 -8.75 -15.07 21.25
C PHE A 187 -8.21 -13.64 21.24
N THR A 188 -8.79 -12.72 22.04
CA THR A 188 -8.38 -11.33 22.09
C THR A 188 -6.92 -11.18 22.53
N ARG A 189 -6.47 -11.96 23.53
CA ARG A 189 -5.08 -11.95 24.00
C ARG A 189 -4.11 -12.42 22.90
N ARG A 190 -4.40 -13.56 22.25
CA ARG A 190 -3.57 -14.13 21.19
C ARG A 190 -3.53 -13.20 19.97
N PHE A 191 -4.67 -12.70 19.56
CA PHE A 191 -4.77 -11.78 18.43
C PHE A 191 -3.92 -10.52 18.65
N ARG A 192 -4.01 -9.91 19.85
CA ARG A 192 -3.20 -8.74 20.19
C ARG A 192 -1.70 -9.07 20.24
N ALA A 193 -1.32 -10.22 20.74
CA ALA A 193 0.08 -10.64 20.77
C ALA A 193 0.67 -10.75 19.36
N GLU A 194 -0.11 -11.24 18.38
CA GLU A 194 0.36 -11.43 17.01
C GLU A 194 0.25 -10.18 16.13
N THR A 195 -0.73 -9.28 16.38
CA THR A 195 -0.97 -8.12 15.51
C THR A 195 -0.60 -6.76 16.12
N GLY A 196 -0.50 -6.70 17.45
CA GLY A 196 -0.36 -5.44 18.21
C GLY A 196 -1.71 -4.76 18.51
N ASP A 197 -2.77 -5.06 17.76
CA ASP A 197 -4.09 -4.45 17.89
C ASP A 197 -5.10 -5.38 18.55
N SER A 198 -6.13 -4.80 19.20
CA SER A 198 -7.31 -5.61 19.56
C SER A 198 -8.09 -5.99 18.29
N PRO A 199 -8.84 -7.13 18.30
CA PRO A 199 -9.63 -7.54 17.12
C PRO A 199 -10.61 -6.47 16.64
N ALA A 200 -11.23 -5.73 17.55
CA ALA A 200 -12.16 -4.66 17.21
C ALA A 200 -11.46 -3.47 16.53
N VAL A 201 -10.31 -3.04 17.04
CA VAL A 201 -9.48 -1.98 16.45
C VAL A 201 -9.01 -2.41 15.05
N TRP A 202 -8.51 -3.63 14.94
CA TRP A 202 -8.04 -4.19 13.67
C TRP A 202 -9.16 -4.21 12.61
N ARG A 203 -10.36 -4.72 12.96
CA ARG A 203 -11.52 -4.70 12.04
C ARG A 203 -11.94 -3.28 11.66
N GLY A 204 -11.92 -2.35 12.62
CA GLY A 204 -12.20 -0.94 12.36
C GLY A 204 -11.25 -0.36 11.32
N ARG A 205 -9.94 -0.59 11.48
CA ARG A 205 -8.92 -0.14 10.52
C ARG A 205 -9.08 -0.84 9.16
N ALA A 206 -9.40 -2.13 9.14
CA ALA A 206 -9.67 -2.86 7.89
C ALA A 206 -10.79 -2.20 7.08
N ARG A 207 -11.90 -1.81 7.73
CA ARG A 207 -13.00 -1.11 7.05
C ARG A 207 -12.59 0.28 6.54
N LEU A 208 -11.79 1.01 7.31
CA LEU A 208 -11.27 2.32 6.87
C LEU A 208 -10.33 2.19 5.68
N LEU A 209 -9.44 1.19 5.66
CA LEU A 209 -8.56 0.93 4.51
C LEU A 209 -9.36 0.49 3.28
N ALA A 210 -10.38 -0.36 3.45
CA ALA A 210 -11.28 -0.76 2.37
C ALA A 210 -12.12 0.42 1.83
N ALA A 211 -12.31 1.48 2.62
CA ALA A 211 -13.01 2.69 2.21
C ALA A 211 -12.16 3.58 1.28
N VAL A 212 -10.82 3.53 1.37
CA VAL A 212 -9.92 4.42 0.60
C VAL A 212 -10.19 4.38 -0.92
N PRO A 213 -10.30 3.22 -1.57
CA PRO A 213 -10.63 3.16 -2.99
C PRO A 213 -12.00 3.79 -3.32
N LEU A 214 -12.99 3.56 -2.45
CA LEU A 214 -14.36 4.03 -2.66
C LEU A 214 -14.48 5.55 -2.61
N LEU A 215 -13.62 6.23 -1.84
CA LEU A 215 -13.60 7.69 -1.74
C LEU A 215 -13.27 8.39 -3.07
N ARG A 216 -12.71 7.69 -4.03
CA ARG A 216 -12.44 8.24 -5.36
C ARG A 216 -13.68 8.33 -6.25
N GLU A 217 -14.66 7.49 -6.00
CA GLU A 217 -15.83 7.31 -6.87
C GLU A 217 -17.13 7.72 -6.18
N ARG A 218 -17.11 7.89 -4.87
CA ARG A 218 -18.31 8.10 -4.04
C ARG A 218 -18.10 9.22 -3.03
N SER A 219 -19.20 9.83 -2.62
CA SER A 219 -19.21 10.83 -1.55
C SER A 219 -18.79 10.23 -0.20
N VAL A 220 -18.24 11.05 0.68
CA VAL A 220 -17.89 10.66 2.05
C VAL A 220 -19.12 10.12 2.80
N THR A 221 -20.30 10.66 2.53
CA THR A 221 -21.56 10.20 3.12
C THR A 221 -21.89 8.76 2.74
N GLU A 222 -21.80 8.41 1.45
CA GLU A 222 -22.05 7.04 0.97
C GLU A 222 -21.02 6.06 1.51
N VAL A 223 -19.73 6.47 1.49
CA VAL A 223 -18.63 5.63 1.96
C VAL A 223 -18.75 5.38 3.46
N SER A 224 -19.16 6.36 4.25
CA SER A 224 -19.33 6.21 5.70
C SER A 224 -20.37 5.13 6.04
N GLY A 225 -21.51 5.13 5.35
CA GLY A 225 -22.54 4.10 5.51
C GLY A 225 -22.05 2.70 5.14
N ARG A 226 -21.35 2.57 4.00
CA ARG A 226 -20.75 1.30 3.54
C ARG A 226 -19.68 0.76 4.49
N ALA A 227 -18.90 1.66 5.11
CA ALA A 227 -17.91 1.30 6.12
C ALA A 227 -18.52 0.98 7.50
N GLY A 228 -19.85 1.05 7.63
CA GLY A 228 -20.59 0.71 8.86
C GLY A 228 -20.48 1.76 9.96
N TYR A 229 -20.38 3.05 9.58
CA TYR A 229 -20.40 4.15 10.54
C TYR A 229 -21.80 4.80 10.62
N ALA A 230 -22.20 5.17 11.83
CA ALA A 230 -23.51 5.78 12.08
C ALA A 230 -23.68 7.17 11.45
N SER A 231 -22.57 7.87 11.15
CA SER A 231 -22.59 9.18 10.51
C SER A 231 -21.29 9.48 9.76
N PRO A 232 -21.33 10.39 8.74
CA PRO A 232 -20.12 10.89 8.08
C PRO A 232 -19.12 11.54 9.03
N ALA A 233 -19.60 12.20 10.09
CA ALA A 233 -18.75 12.83 11.11
C ALA A 233 -17.98 11.77 11.92
N ALA A 234 -18.65 10.68 12.35
CA ALA A 234 -18.00 9.58 13.04
C ALA A 234 -16.95 8.87 12.17
N PHE A 235 -17.27 8.65 10.89
CA PHE A 235 -16.33 8.11 9.91
C PHE A 235 -15.11 9.02 9.74
N THR A 236 -15.33 10.32 9.49
CA THR A 236 -14.26 11.31 9.31
C THR A 236 -13.35 11.37 10.52
N ALA A 237 -13.89 11.38 11.73
CA ALA A 237 -13.12 11.40 12.96
C ALA A 237 -12.28 10.12 13.13
N ALA A 238 -12.87 8.93 12.87
CA ALA A 238 -12.16 7.66 12.92
C ALA A 238 -11.06 7.57 11.85
N PHE A 239 -11.34 8.01 10.65
CA PHE A 239 -10.42 8.02 9.52
C PHE A 239 -9.22 8.94 9.79
N THR A 240 -9.47 10.20 10.22
CA THR A 240 -8.42 11.17 10.54
C THR A 240 -7.55 10.69 11.71
N ARG A 241 -8.16 10.12 12.75
CA ARG A 241 -7.41 9.53 13.87
C ARG A 241 -6.51 8.37 13.43
N SER A 242 -6.96 7.54 12.47
CA SER A 242 -6.23 6.36 12.01
C SER A 242 -5.11 6.70 11.02
N PHE A 243 -5.29 7.73 10.19
CA PHE A 243 -4.40 8.03 9.06
C PHE A 243 -3.81 9.44 9.08
N GLY A 244 -4.11 10.26 10.08
CA GLY A 244 -3.61 11.63 10.21
C GLY A 244 -4.19 12.63 9.20
N THR A 245 -5.06 12.16 8.28
CA THR A 245 -5.56 12.95 7.15
C THR A 245 -7.05 12.67 6.96
N PRO A 246 -7.90 13.69 6.71
CA PRO A 246 -9.34 13.48 6.53
C PRO A 246 -9.65 12.74 5.21
N PRO A 247 -10.77 11.99 5.14
CA PRO A 247 -11.14 11.20 3.96
C PRO A 247 -11.33 12.05 2.70
N SER A 248 -11.69 13.32 2.83
CA SER A 248 -11.83 14.25 1.70
C SER A 248 -10.54 14.46 0.89
N ARG A 249 -9.37 14.23 1.49
CA ARG A 249 -8.09 14.29 0.76
C ARG A 249 -7.89 13.14 -0.22
N PHE A 250 -8.70 12.09 -0.10
CA PHE A 250 -8.68 10.92 -1.00
C PHE A 250 -9.84 10.93 -2.00
N ALA A 251 -10.72 11.93 -1.91
CA ALA A 251 -11.80 12.10 -2.87
C ALA A 251 -11.23 12.34 -4.28
N GLY A 252 -11.78 11.63 -5.26
CA GLY A 252 -11.53 11.92 -6.67
C GLY A 252 -12.14 13.27 -7.07
N PRO A 253 -11.84 13.78 -8.28
CA PRO A 253 -12.58 14.91 -8.83
C PRO A 253 -14.06 14.54 -8.82
N ALA A 254 -14.90 15.51 -8.42
CA ALA A 254 -16.36 15.31 -8.41
C ALA A 254 -16.81 14.76 -9.78
N PRO A 255 -17.72 13.74 -9.81
CA PRO A 255 -18.26 13.28 -11.07
C PRO A 255 -18.83 14.51 -11.80
N ARG A 256 -18.41 14.71 -13.05
CA ARG A 256 -19.02 15.75 -13.90
C ARG A 256 -20.47 15.34 -14.10
N ALA A 257 -21.39 16.21 -13.69
CA ALA A 257 -22.81 16.07 -13.91
C ALA A 257 -23.12 16.04 -15.41
#